data_fbbb293a92f1b65c8fb2f74c7bd3c9f5
#
_entry.id   fbbb293a92f1b65c8fb2f74c7bd3c9f5
#
_cell.length_a   1.000
_cell.length_b   1.000
_cell.length_c   1.000
_cell.angle_alpha   90.00
_cell.angle_beta   90.00
_cell.angle_gamma   90.00
#
_symmetry.space_group_name_H-M   'P 1'
#
loop_
_entity.id
_entity.type
_entity.pdbx_description
1 polymer ?
#
loop_
_entity_poly.entity_id
_entity_poly.type
_entity_poly.pdbx_seq_one_letter_code
_entity_poly.pdbx_strand_id
1 'polypeptide(L)'
;EYGQGVDVAVRSSATTEDSEDASFAGQYESYLNVSGERAVIRQWRQCVASLFTERAIGYQLEKGMNPLDSALSVVVMKMVRSDKAASGVMFTIDPDSGHRGVIHIASSYGLGELIVQGSVTPDTFTVWKEGLRRGNFAIVHRVLGSKDQRMVYADDGVHEVTTEEVALSDRRGWSLSNKECRELALMALAIEEHYGHPMDIEWAKDGNSSELFIVQARPETVYARTDEAKLELYLMEPALVEQLKRTGKVLATGQAVGKRIGTGRVRTYRSYGEVLDRKRAMRKRVAEGVRMEEIPFEQRVFEPGDVLVTEMTTPDWEPLMKQASMIVTRKGGRTSHAAIIAREFGIPAIVGCARAMELENLTPVTGSCAEGDDGFIYEGIHPFEI
;
A
#
# COMPACT_ATOMS: atom_id res chain seq x y z
N GLU A 1 23.24 16.34 20.68
CA GLU A 1 22.22 15.75 21.56
C GLU A 1 22.28 14.20 21.51
N TYR A 2 22.51 13.61 20.33
CA TYR A 2 22.55 12.16 20.12
C TYR A 2 23.95 11.56 20.00
N GLY A 3 25.01 12.36 20.12
CA GLY A 3 26.40 11.92 19.99
C GLY A 3 26.93 11.88 18.54
N GLN A 4 28.20 11.48 18.39
CA GLN A 4 28.81 11.29 17.06
C GLN A 4 28.46 9.91 16.52
N GLY A 5 28.21 9.83 15.19
CA GLY A 5 27.98 8.56 14.52
C GLY A 5 26.58 7.95 14.73
N VAL A 6 25.59 8.78 15.13
CA VAL A 6 24.19 8.33 15.23
C VAL A 6 23.64 8.02 13.84
N ASP A 7 22.90 6.91 13.73
CA ASP A 7 22.20 6.55 12.51
C ASP A 7 20.95 7.40 12.35
N VAL A 8 20.74 7.94 11.16
CA VAL A 8 19.62 8.83 10.84
C VAL A 8 18.87 8.38 9.61
N ALA A 9 17.59 8.75 9.55
CA ALA A 9 16.81 8.77 8.34
C ALA A 9 16.92 10.16 7.69
N VAL A 10 17.12 10.21 6.37
CA VAL A 10 17.11 11.43 5.56
C VAL A 10 15.90 11.36 4.65
N ARG A 11 14.89 12.17 4.93
CA ARG A 11 13.56 12.10 4.30
C ARG A 11 13.22 13.39 3.58
N SER A 12 12.61 13.27 2.41
CA SER A 12 11.99 14.40 1.73
C SER A 12 10.79 14.95 2.52
N SER A 13 10.53 16.24 2.34
CA SER A 13 9.33 16.92 2.77
C SER A 13 9.07 18.05 1.78
N ALA A 14 8.25 17.79 0.77
CA ALA A 14 7.99 18.73 -0.31
C ALA A 14 6.73 19.56 -0.04
N THR A 15 6.69 20.79 -0.55
CA THR A 15 5.51 21.66 -0.45
C THR A 15 4.30 21.11 -1.19
N THR A 16 4.53 20.17 -2.10
CA THR A 16 3.50 19.46 -2.86
C THR A 16 3.10 18.13 -2.22
N GLU A 17 3.86 17.65 -1.22
CA GLU A 17 3.61 16.42 -0.49
C GLU A 17 2.55 16.65 0.60
N ASP A 18 1.70 15.64 0.84
CA ASP A 18 0.69 15.64 1.90
C ASP A 18 -0.29 16.83 1.88
N SER A 19 -0.60 17.37 0.69
CA SER A 19 -1.67 18.35 0.55
C SER A 19 -3.04 17.69 0.66
N GLU A 20 -4.06 18.45 1.07
CA GLU A 20 -5.46 17.98 1.11
C GLU A 20 -5.93 17.41 -0.25
N ASP A 21 -5.28 17.82 -1.35
CA ASP A 21 -5.64 17.48 -2.72
C ASP A 21 -4.75 16.39 -3.37
N ALA A 22 -3.64 15.99 -2.75
CA ALA A 22 -2.74 15.01 -3.33
C ALA A 22 -1.83 14.39 -2.25
N SER A 23 -1.82 13.06 -2.14
CA SER A 23 -1.03 12.39 -1.11
C SER A 23 0.45 12.25 -1.46
N PHE A 24 0.87 12.34 -2.72
CA PHE A 24 2.25 12.15 -3.18
C PHE A 24 2.99 10.95 -2.55
N ALA A 25 2.24 9.98 -2.01
CA ALA A 25 2.81 8.84 -1.31
C ALA A 25 3.82 8.08 -2.17
N GLY A 26 5.06 7.97 -1.70
CA GLY A 26 6.13 7.23 -2.38
C GLY A 26 6.67 7.88 -3.65
N GLN A 27 6.36 9.15 -3.94
CA GLN A 27 6.88 9.84 -5.11
C GLN A 27 8.32 10.33 -4.93
N TYR A 28 8.70 10.66 -3.70
CA TYR A 28 10.03 11.13 -3.35
C TYR A 28 10.82 10.09 -2.56
N GLU A 29 12.14 10.29 -2.47
CA GLU A 29 13.04 9.31 -1.87
C GLU A 29 13.28 9.57 -0.38
N SER A 30 13.41 8.47 0.38
CA SER A 30 13.86 8.45 1.78
C SER A 30 15.03 7.48 1.92
N TYR A 31 16.02 7.86 2.68
CA TYR A 31 17.22 7.06 2.92
C TYR A 31 17.33 6.72 4.40
N LEU A 32 17.41 5.43 4.69
CA LEU A 32 17.46 4.89 6.04
C LEU A 32 18.88 4.49 6.42
N ASN A 33 19.17 4.36 7.71
CA ASN A 33 20.45 3.92 8.26
C ASN A 33 21.66 4.73 7.74
N VAL A 34 21.50 6.04 7.57
CA VAL A 34 22.55 6.93 7.11
C VAL A 34 23.42 7.35 8.29
N SER A 35 24.73 7.16 8.21
CA SER A 35 25.66 7.52 9.28
C SER A 35 26.83 8.36 8.79
N GLY A 36 27.18 9.39 9.53
CA GLY A 36 28.28 10.30 9.27
C GLY A 36 27.93 11.46 8.33
N GLU A 37 28.61 12.60 8.53
CA GLU A 37 28.32 13.88 7.89
C GLU A 37 28.32 13.79 6.34
N ARG A 38 29.33 13.14 5.75
CA ARG A 38 29.44 13.02 4.29
C ARG A 38 28.30 12.23 3.69
N ALA A 39 27.84 11.16 4.36
CA ALA A 39 26.73 10.36 3.92
C ALA A 39 25.42 11.15 3.99
N VAL A 40 25.18 11.86 5.08
CA VAL A 40 24.00 12.73 5.26
C VAL A 40 23.93 13.79 4.15
N ILE A 41 25.04 14.48 3.84
CA ILE A 41 25.07 15.49 2.75
C ILE A 41 24.80 14.83 1.40
N ARG A 42 25.34 13.65 1.15
CA ARG A 42 25.10 12.90 -0.11
C ARG A 42 23.61 12.55 -0.24
N GLN A 43 23.00 11.96 0.80
CA GLN A 43 21.60 11.58 0.77
C GLN A 43 20.66 12.80 0.73
N TRP A 44 21.02 13.89 1.40
CA TRP A 44 20.31 15.16 1.28
C TRP A 44 20.22 15.62 -0.20
N ARG A 45 21.34 15.58 -0.94
CA ARG A 45 21.36 15.93 -2.36
C ARG A 45 20.49 14.99 -3.21
N GLN A 46 20.45 13.70 -2.87
CA GLN A 46 19.62 12.73 -3.57
C GLN A 46 18.15 12.93 -3.28
N CYS A 47 17.75 13.27 -2.05
CA CYS A 47 16.39 13.69 -1.73
C CYS A 47 15.96 14.89 -2.58
N VAL A 48 16.81 15.92 -2.70
CA VAL A 48 16.49 17.09 -3.55
C VAL A 48 16.39 16.68 -5.02
N ALA A 49 17.27 15.81 -5.49
CA ALA A 49 17.25 15.34 -6.88
C ALA A 49 15.99 14.51 -7.20
N SER A 50 15.36 13.88 -6.19
CA SER A 50 14.16 13.08 -6.39
C SER A 50 12.93 13.88 -6.86
N LEU A 51 12.91 15.21 -6.64
CA LEU A 51 11.93 16.12 -7.24
C LEU A 51 11.87 16.06 -8.77
N PHE A 52 12.98 15.74 -9.40
CA PHE A 52 13.18 15.81 -10.85
C PHE A 52 13.27 14.42 -11.50
N THR A 53 12.81 13.38 -10.80
CA THR A 53 12.64 12.06 -11.42
C THR A 53 11.48 12.09 -12.42
N GLU A 54 11.53 11.23 -13.43
CA GLU A 54 10.45 11.10 -14.43
C GLU A 54 9.08 10.87 -13.75
N ARG A 55 9.07 10.07 -12.70
CA ARG A 55 7.89 9.78 -11.89
C ARG A 55 7.35 11.04 -11.19
N ALA A 56 8.20 11.76 -10.46
CA ALA A 56 7.80 12.96 -9.74
C ALA A 56 7.30 14.07 -10.67
N ILE A 57 8.00 14.32 -11.78
CA ILE A 57 7.58 15.28 -12.80
C ILE A 57 6.25 14.87 -13.42
N GLY A 58 6.08 13.60 -13.79
CA GLY A 58 4.86 13.09 -14.39
C GLY A 58 3.65 13.30 -13.48
N TYR A 59 3.79 12.98 -12.19
CA TYR A 59 2.72 13.17 -11.20
C TYR A 59 2.38 14.66 -10.97
N GLN A 60 3.40 15.53 -10.86
CA GLN A 60 3.19 16.97 -10.68
C GLN A 60 2.43 17.57 -11.87
N LEU A 61 2.82 17.21 -13.10
CA LEU A 61 2.15 17.67 -14.33
C LEU A 61 0.70 17.17 -14.40
N GLU A 62 0.45 15.93 -14.01
CA GLU A 62 -0.90 15.35 -13.96
C GLU A 62 -1.82 16.10 -12.98
N LYS A 63 -1.27 16.57 -11.86
CA LYS A 63 -1.98 17.39 -10.87
C LYS A 63 -2.04 18.88 -11.26
N GLY A 64 -1.55 19.25 -12.45
CA GLY A 64 -1.54 20.64 -12.93
C GLY A 64 -0.51 21.54 -12.25
N MET A 65 0.47 20.94 -11.56
CA MET A 65 1.56 21.65 -10.87
C MET A 65 2.75 21.85 -11.83
N ASN A 66 3.41 23.00 -11.71
CA ASN A 66 4.68 23.20 -12.42
C ASN A 66 5.84 22.63 -11.59
N PRO A 67 6.60 21.65 -12.09
CA PRO A 67 7.72 21.06 -11.37
C PRO A 67 8.80 22.03 -10.89
N LEU A 68 8.93 23.19 -11.56
CA LEU A 68 9.89 24.24 -11.21
C LEU A 68 9.44 25.11 -10.01
N ASP A 69 8.17 25.06 -9.66
CA ASP A 69 7.61 25.83 -8.52
C ASP A 69 7.57 25.00 -7.24
N SER A 70 7.89 23.70 -7.33
CA SER A 70 7.94 22.80 -6.19
C SER A 70 9.18 23.06 -5.34
N ALA A 71 8.99 23.23 -4.03
CA ALA A 71 10.09 23.32 -3.06
C ALA A 71 10.13 22.06 -2.19
N LEU A 72 11.34 21.64 -1.82
CA LEU A 72 11.56 20.48 -0.98
C LEU A 72 12.50 20.85 0.18
N SER A 73 12.07 20.58 1.39
CA SER A 73 12.95 20.48 2.54
C SER A 73 13.37 19.03 2.78
N VAL A 74 14.39 18.84 3.59
CA VAL A 74 14.86 17.52 3.98
C VAL A 74 14.89 17.41 5.49
N VAL A 75 14.21 16.43 6.01
CA VAL A 75 14.20 16.12 7.45
C VAL A 75 15.27 15.08 7.74
N VAL A 76 16.13 15.37 8.68
CA VAL A 76 17.13 14.43 9.21
C VAL A 76 16.73 14.07 10.63
N MET A 77 16.31 12.83 10.84
CA MET A 77 15.81 12.36 12.13
C MET A 77 16.55 11.11 12.58
N LYS A 78 16.71 10.93 13.88
CA LYS A 78 17.33 9.74 14.46
C LYS A 78 16.54 8.50 14.05
N MET A 79 17.26 7.44 13.64
CA MET A 79 16.63 6.14 13.39
C MET A 79 16.07 5.53 14.67
N VAL A 80 14.84 5.02 14.57
CA VAL A 80 14.29 4.09 15.55
C VAL A 80 14.72 2.68 15.16
N ARG A 81 15.30 1.93 16.10
CA ARG A 81 15.87 0.60 15.83
C ARG A 81 14.79 -0.48 15.69
N SER A 82 13.82 -0.24 14.81
CA SER A 82 12.76 -1.19 14.51
C SER A 82 13.24 -2.41 13.70
N ASP A 83 14.42 -2.33 13.11
CA ASP A 83 15.13 -3.47 12.53
C ASP A 83 15.25 -4.66 13.53
N LYS A 84 15.29 -4.37 14.84
CA LYS A 84 15.32 -5.35 15.93
C LYS A 84 13.96 -5.62 16.58
N ALA A 85 12.89 -4.99 16.09
CA ALA A 85 11.56 -5.10 16.67
C ALA A 85 10.48 -5.10 15.59
N ALA A 86 9.58 -4.11 15.61
CA ALA A 86 8.45 -4.00 14.69
C ALA A 86 8.20 -2.53 14.31
N SER A 87 7.52 -2.35 13.20
CA SER A 87 7.06 -1.05 12.73
C SER A 87 5.75 -1.21 11.95
N GLY A 88 5.15 -0.10 11.55
CA GLY A 88 3.95 -0.16 10.76
C GLY A 88 3.30 1.17 10.49
N VAL A 89 2.07 1.09 10.03
CA VAL A 89 1.20 2.22 9.76
C VAL A 89 -0.09 2.08 10.55
N MET A 90 -0.74 3.20 10.85
CA MET A 90 -2.06 3.20 11.46
C MET A 90 -2.90 4.35 10.92
N PHE A 91 -4.21 4.08 10.78
CA PHE A 91 -5.20 5.04 10.33
C PHE A 91 -6.18 5.31 11.46
N THR A 92 -6.51 6.56 11.69
CA THR A 92 -7.55 6.91 12.68
C THR A 92 -8.96 6.82 12.12
N ILE A 93 -9.13 6.05 11.08
CA ILE A 93 -10.38 5.73 10.39
C ILE A 93 -10.26 4.29 9.86
N ASP A 94 -11.35 3.60 9.61
CA ASP A 94 -11.31 2.37 8.81
C ASP A 94 -11.02 2.75 7.34
N PRO A 95 -9.88 2.33 6.79
CA PRO A 95 -9.49 2.75 5.45
C PRO A 95 -10.33 2.13 4.32
N ASP A 96 -11.21 1.17 4.62
CA ASP A 96 -12.08 0.52 3.62
C ASP A 96 -13.52 1.03 3.66
N SER A 97 -14.04 1.34 4.85
CA SER A 97 -15.43 1.78 5.02
C SER A 97 -15.58 3.27 5.33
N GLY A 98 -14.49 3.96 5.66
CA GLY A 98 -14.55 5.33 6.14
C GLY A 98 -15.11 5.47 7.56
N HIS A 99 -15.28 4.36 8.30
CA HIS A 99 -15.86 4.42 9.65
C HIS A 99 -14.91 5.08 10.64
N ARG A 100 -15.32 6.24 11.17
CA ARG A 100 -14.51 7.10 12.06
C ARG A 100 -14.43 6.61 13.52
N GLY A 101 -15.19 5.58 13.89
CA GLY A 101 -15.26 5.05 15.27
C GLY A 101 -14.09 4.12 15.63
N VAL A 102 -13.17 3.82 14.72
CA VAL A 102 -12.09 2.86 14.92
C VAL A 102 -10.73 3.44 14.52
N ILE A 103 -9.67 2.80 15.02
CA ILE A 103 -8.29 2.97 14.59
C ILE A 103 -7.85 1.64 14.00
N HIS A 104 -7.30 1.67 12.78
CA HIS A 104 -6.75 0.51 12.10
C HIS A 104 -5.23 0.54 12.20
N ILE A 105 -4.59 -0.51 12.76
CA ILE A 105 -3.14 -0.61 12.94
C ILE A 105 -2.63 -1.79 12.13
N ALA A 106 -1.66 -1.57 11.26
CA ALA A 106 -0.90 -2.61 10.57
C ALA A 106 0.51 -2.69 11.15
N SER A 107 1.03 -3.90 11.32
CA SER A 107 2.30 -4.16 11.98
C SER A 107 3.07 -5.32 11.36
N SER A 108 4.37 -5.16 11.17
CA SER A 108 5.27 -6.24 10.77
C SER A 108 6.62 -6.09 11.48
N TYR A 109 7.45 -7.12 11.40
CA TYR A 109 8.81 -7.08 11.92
C TYR A 109 9.73 -6.24 11.01
N GLY A 110 10.74 -5.60 11.62
CA GLY A 110 11.75 -4.85 10.91
C GLY A 110 11.38 -3.39 10.62
N LEU A 111 12.10 -2.78 9.67
CA LEU A 111 11.87 -1.42 9.19
C LEU A 111 10.56 -1.33 8.39
N GLY A 112 9.86 -0.21 8.49
CA GLY A 112 8.49 0.00 7.98
C GLY A 112 8.36 0.00 6.44
N GLU A 113 9.46 0.12 5.72
CA GLU A 113 9.45 0.27 4.28
C GLU A 113 8.76 -0.90 3.54
N LEU A 114 8.93 -2.15 4.01
CA LEU A 114 8.27 -3.31 3.41
C LEU A 114 6.73 -3.27 3.55
N ILE A 115 6.21 -2.64 4.61
CA ILE A 115 4.76 -2.45 4.78
C ILE A 115 4.25 -1.40 3.80
N VAL A 116 4.93 -0.25 3.75
CA VAL A 116 4.57 0.87 2.85
C VAL A 116 4.64 0.43 1.39
N GLN A 117 5.67 -0.33 1.00
CA GLN A 117 5.79 -0.90 -0.34
C GLN A 117 4.78 -2.03 -0.62
N GLY A 118 4.12 -2.61 0.40
CA GLY A 118 3.23 -3.75 0.25
C GLY A 118 3.96 -5.07 -0.04
N SER A 119 5.25 -5.15 0.28
CA SER A 119 6.09 -6.34 0.06
C SER A 119 5.82 -7.44 1.07
N VAL A 120 5.13 -7.14 2.17
CA VAL A 120 4.79 -8.07 3.25
C VAL A 120 3.32 -7.95 3.60
N THR A 121 2.69 -9.04 4.01
CA THR A 121 1.34 -9.04 4.56
C THR A 121 1.42 -8.88 6.09
N PRO A 122 1.06 -7.71 6.65
CA PRO A 122 1.22 -7.40 8.06
C PRO A 122 0.12 -8.03 8.93
N ASP A 123 0.35 -8.09 10.24
CA ASP A 123 -0.73 -8.22 11.21
C ASP A 123 -1.60 -6.96 11.18
N THR A 124 -2.90 -7.11 11.37
CA THR A 124 -3.80 -5.97 11.48
C THR A 124 -4.64 -6.04 12.75
N PHE A 125 -4.90 -4.87 13.33
CA PHE A 125 -5.67 -4.70 14.55
C PHE A 125 -6.65 -3.56 14.35
N THR A 126 -7.91 -3.80 14.73
CA THR A 126 -8.95 -2.76 14.75
C THR A 126 -9.28 -2.42 16.18
N VAL A 127 -9.10 -1.16 16.56
CA VAL A 127 -9.31 -0.67 17.93
C VAL A 127 -10.49 0.29 17.95
N TRP A 128 -11.47 0.03 18.81
CA TRP A 128 -12.66 0.87 18.99
C TRP A 128 -12.33 2.11 19.85
N LYS A 129 -12.46 3.30 19.27
CA LYS A 129 -12.08 4.56 19.93
C LYS A 129 -12.83 4.85 21.22
N GLU A 130 -14.14 4.65 21.23
CA GLU A 130 -14.95 4.94 22.43
C GLU A 130 -14.62 3.99 23.58
N GLY A 131 -14.38 2.69 23.28
CA GLY A 131 -13.90 1.74 24.27
C GLY A 131 -12.54 2.13 24.84
N LEU A 132 -11.64 2.64 23.98
CA LEU A 132 -10.32 3.11 24.36
C LEU A 132 -10.40 4.34 25.29
N ARG A 133 -11.26 5.34 24.97
CA ARG A 133 -11.51 6.52 25.79
C ARG A 133 -12.03 6.17 27.20
N ARG A 134 -12.85 5.13 27.28
CA ARG A 134 -13.39 4.62 28.56
C ARG A 134 -12.40 3.76 29.35
N GLY A 135 -11.19 3.53 28.82
CA GLY A 135 -10.18 2.69 29.46
C GLY A 135 -10.42 1.18 29.36
N ASN A 136 -11.39 0.75 28.53
CA ASN A 136 -11.73 -0.65 28.34
C ASN A 136 -10.74 -1.37 27.41
N PHE A 137 -10.83 -2.71 27.34
CA PHE A 137 -10.21 -3.47 26.28
C PHE A 137 -10.94 -3.16 24.96
N ALA A 138 -10.22 -2.52 24.03
CA ALA A 138 -10.85 -1.89 22.86
C ALA A 138 -10.46 -2.55 21.52
N ILE A 139 -9.61 -3.60 21.51
CA ILE A 139 -9.28 -4.33 20.29
C ILE A 139 -10.47 -5.22 19.94
N VAL A 140 -11.18 -4.86 18.85
CA VAL A 140 -12.42 -5.54 18.43
C VAL A 140 -12.20 -6.56 17.32
N HIS A 141 -11.14 -6.41 16.53
CA HIS A 141 -10.77 -7.34 15.46
C HIS A 141 -9.26 -7.40 15.30
N ARG A 142 -8.74 -8.55 14.88
CA ARG A 142 -7.33 -8.74 14.53
C ARG A 142 -7.16 -9.87 13.52
N VAL A 143 -6.24 -9.68 12.58
CA VAL A 143 -5.88 -10.66 11.55
C VAL A 143 -4.38 -10.90 11.59
N LEU A 144 -3.96 -12.17 11.66
CA LEU A 144 -2.56 -12.55 11.62
C LEU A 144 -2.05 -12.52 10.18
N GLY A 145 -1.02 -11.71 9.92
CA GLY A 145 -0.34 -11.63 8.64
C GLY A 145 0.70 -12.73 8.43
N SER A 146 1.14 -12.92 7.19
CA SER A 146 2.21 -13.87 6.88
C SER A 146 3.57 -13.42 7.38
N LYS A 147 3.86 -12.12 7.35
CA LYS A 147 5.10 -11.48 7.81
C LYS A 147 6.36 -12.25 7.42
N ASP A 148 6.41 -12.71 6.16
CA ASP A 148 7.42 -13.65 5.66
C ASP A 148 8.82 -13.04 5.54
N GLN A 149 8.90 -11.72 5.45
CA GLN A 149 10.14 -10.98 5.32
C GLN A 149 10.18 -9.79 6.28
N ARG A 150 11.39 -9.39 6.66
CA ARG A 150 11.67 -8.15 7.40
C ARG A 150 12.88 -7.43 6.80
N MET A 151 12.90 -6.12 6.88
CA MET A 151 14.04 -5.30 6.49
C MET A 151 14.84 -4.95 7.75
N VAL A 152 16.14 -5.16 7.69
CA VAL A 152 17.09 -4.90 8.78
C VAL A 152 18.28 -4.12 8.28
N TYR A 153 19.13 -3.62 9.17
CA TYR A 153 20.41 -3.03 8.79
C TYR A 153 21.31 -4.10 8.19
N ALA A 154 21.99 -3.76 7.11
CA ALA A 154 22.96 -4.64 6.49
C ALA A 154 24.30 -4.59 7.25
N ASP A 155 24.90 -5.78 7.45
CA ASP A 155 26.21 -5.92 8.12
C ASP A 155 27.37 -6.05 7.12
N ASP A 156 27.10 -5.97 5.81
CA ASP A 156 28.09 -6.19 4.75
C ASP A 156 28.99 -4.97 4.45
N GLY A 157 28.71 -3.81 5.05
CA GLY A 157 29.44 -2.57 4.87
C GLY A 157 29.30 -1.95 3.47
N VAL A 158 28.42 -2.49 2.61
CA VAL A 158 28.16 -2.03 1.23
C VAL A 158 26.76 -1.45 1.14
N HIS A 159 25.77 -2.15 1.68
CA HIS A 159 24.38 -1.75 1.69
C HIS A 159 24.00 -1.12 3.04
N GLU A 160 23.06 -0.22 3.03
CA GLU A 160 22.54 0.43 4.24
C GLU A 160 21.51 -0.46 4.94
N VAL A 161 20.70 -1.19 4.16
CA VAL A 161 19.66 -2.13 4.63
C VAL A 161 19.62 -3.39 3.76
N THR A 162 19.11 -4.48 4.32
CA THR A 162 18.88 -5.75 3.62
C THR A 162 17.55 -6.37 4.05
N THR A 163 17.04 -7.28 3.23
CA THR A 163 15.81 -8.03 3.53
C THR A 163 16.17 -9.47 3.87
N GLU A 164 15.61 -9.99 4.95
CA GLU A 164 15.79 -11.37 5.40
C GLU A 164 14.45 -12.06 5.70
N GLU A 165 14.43 -13.38 5.68
CA GLU A 165 13.24 -14.15 6.06
C GLU A 165 13.00 -14.10 7.56
N VAL A 166 11.72 -13.97 7.95
CA VAL A 166 11.29 -14.10 9.34
C VAL A 166 11.14 -15.57 9.69
N ALA A 167 11.63 -15.97 10.86
CA ALA A 167 11.49 -17.35 11.33
C ALA A 167 10.03 -17.79 11.44
N LEU A 168 9.72 -19.04 11.13
CA LEU A 168 8.36 -19.58 11.16
C LEU A 168 7.69 -19.45 12.53
N SER A 169 8.46 -19.55 13.63
CA SER A 169 7.98 -19.32 14.99
C SER A 169 7.39 -17.92 15.15
N ASP A 170 8.10 -16.91 14.64
CA ASP A 170 7.75 -15.50 14.79
C ASP A 170 6.59 -15.12 13.88
N ARG A 171 6.53 -15.69 12.66
CA ARG A 171 5.38 -15.51 11.76
C ARG A 171 4.04 -15.95 12.37
N ARG A 172 4.06 -16.96 13.26
CA ARG A 172 2.87 -17.47 13.97
C ARG A 172 2.50 -16.64 15.19
N GLY A 173 3.39 -15.75 15.65
CA GLY A 173 3.15 -14.80 16.73
C GLY A 173 2.64 -13.47 16.21
N TRP A 174 2.05 -12.67 17.09
CA TRP A 174 1.71 -11.27 16.82
C TRP A 174 2.95 -10.41 16.94
N SER A 175 3.15 -9.51 15.98
CA SER A 175 4.27 -8.54 15.98
C SER A 175 4.10 -7.44 17.04
N LEU A 176 2.88 -7.24 17.54
CA LEU A 176 2.53 -6.36 18.65
C LEU A 176 1.77 -7.09 19.74
N SER A 177 2.05 -6.77 20.99
CA SER A 177 1.22 -7.14 22.13
C SER A 177 -0.03 -6.26 22.23
N ASN A 178 -1.06 -6.74 22.95
CA ASN A 178 -2.27 -5.95 23.20
C ASN A 178 -1.98 -4.62 23.93
N LYS A 179 -0.96 -4.57 24.79
CA LYS A 179 -0.53 -3.37 25.48
C LYS A 179 0.03 -2.33 24.50
N GLU A 180 0.90 -2.76 23.59
CA GLU A 180 1.50 -1.90 22.57
C GLU A 180 0.44 -1.40 21.57
N CYS A 181 -0.48 -2.27 21.13
CA CYS A 181 -1.62 -1.83 20.31
C CYS A 181 -2.45 -0.74 20.99
N ARG A 182 -2.69 -0.87 22.31
CA ARG A 182 -3.42 0.13 23.07
C ARG A 182 -2.63 1.44 23.17
N GLU A 183 -1.33 1.39 23.39
CA GLU A 183 -0.45 2.55 23.48
C GLU A 183 -0.40 3.31 22.16
N LEU A 184 -0.21 2.62 21.04
CA LEU A 184 -0.27 3.20 19.68
C LEU A 184 -1.64 3.84 19.40
N ALA A 185 -2.72 3.16 19.78
CA ALA A 185 -4.06 3.67 19.56
C ALA A 185 -4.33 4.96 20.39
N LEU A 186 -3.78 5.07 21.59
CA LEU A 186 -3.86 6.31 22.39
C LEU A 186 -3.05 7.45 21.77
N MET A 187 -1.85 7.17 21.21
CA MET A 187 -1.08 8.16 20.46
C MET A 187 -1.83 8.62 19.21
N ALA A 188 -2.41 7.69 18.45
CA ALA A 188 -3.20 8.01 17.28
C ALA A 188 -4.41 8.88 17.59
N LEU A 189 -5.11 8.57 18.68
CA LEU A 189 -6.26 9.35 19.14
C LEU A 189 -5.85 10.80 19.52
N ALA A 190 -4.74 10.96 20.22
CA ALA A 190 -4.21 12.27 20.59
C ALA A 190 -3.80 13.10 19.35
N ILE A 191 -3.22 12.45 18.33
CA ILE A 191 -2.85 13.10 17.05
C ILE A 191 -4.11 13.52 16.31
N GLU A 192 -5.10 12.64 16.15
CA GLU A 192 -6.39 12.98 15.49
C GLU A 192 -7.09 14.14 16.22
N GLU A 193 -7.14 14.13 17.55
CA GLU A 193 -7.74 15.21 18.33
C GLU A 193 -6.99 16.55 18.18
N HIS A 194 -5.66 16.51 18.00
CA HIS A 194 -4.85 17.69 17.77
C HIS A 194 -5.12 18.31 16.38
N TYR A 195 -5.19 17.50 15.33
CA TYR A 195 -5.40 17.98 13.96
C TYR A 195 -6.86 18.14 13.57
N GLY A 196 -7.80 17.50 14.28
CA GLY A 196 -9.25 17.63 14.07
C GLY A 196 -9.81 16.85 12.89
N HIS A 197 -9.02 15.97 12.27
CA HIS A 197 -9.43 15.15 11.13
C HIS A 197 -8.73 13.78 11.16
N PRO A 198 -9.21 12.77 10.38
CA PRO A 198 -8.56 11.47 10.28
C PRO A 198 -7.12 11.56 9.78
N MET A 199 -6.26 10.72 10.35
CA MET A 199 -4.82 10.73 10.13
C MET A 199 -4.32 9.37 9.63
N ASP A 200 -3.32 9.42 8.74
CA ASP A 200 -2.43 8.33 8.34
C ASP A 200 -1.10 8.52 9.07
N ILE A 201 -0.67 7.52 9.83
CA ILE A 201 0.42 7.64 10.80
C ILE A 201 1.38 6.48 10.63
N GLU A 202 2.67 6.79 10.46
CA GLU A 202 3.75 5.81 10.52
C GLU A 202 4.30 5.73 11.95
N TRP A 203 4.56 4.53 12.44
CA TRP A 203 5.09 4.27 13.76
C TRP A 203 6.22 3.23 13.74
N ALA A 204 7.08 3.27 14.74
CA ALA A 204 8.17 2.31 14.91
C ALA A 204 8.41 1.99 16.39
N LYS A 205 8.74 0.73 16.69
CA LYS A 205 9.17 0.27 18.01
C LYS A 205 10.69 0.14 18.03
N ASP A 206 11.34 0.74 19.00
CA ASP A 206 12.77 0.61 19.20
C ASP A 206 13.10 -0.72 19.89
N GLY A 207 13.89 -1.58 19.23
CA GLY A 207 14.27 -2.88 19.77
C GLY A 207 15.28 -2.82 20.92
N ASN A 208 15.92 -1.69 21.17
CA ASN A 208 16.84 -1.51 22.29
C ASN A 208 16.10 -1.03 23.56
N SER A 209 15.18 -0.06 23.43
CA SER A 209 14.42 0.49 24.56
C SER A 209 13.03 -0.11 24.74
N SER A 210 12.50 -0.78 23.70
CA SER A 210 11.10 -1.24 23.60
C SER A 210 10.06 -0.12 23.58
N GLU A 211 10.48 1.13 23.40
CA GLU A 211 9.60 2.29 23.28
C GLU A 211 8.99 2.39 21.89
N LEU A 212 7.77 2.95 21.83
CA LEU A 212 7.03 3.22 20.61
C LEU A 212 7.20 4.68 20.19
N PHE A 213 7.43 4.92 18.92
CA PHE A 213 7.64 6.25 18.35
C PHE A 213 6.72 6.48 17.14
N ILE A 214 6.19 7.70 17.05
CA ILE A 214 5.56 8.18 15.82
C ILE A 214 6.67 8.76 14.93
N VAL A 215 6.74 8.30 13.69
CA VAL A 215 7.79 8.73 12.76
C VAL A 215 7.27 9.61 11.62
N GLN A 216 5.95 9.57 11.35
CA GLN A 216 5.25 10.48 10.46
C GLN A 216 3.77 10.52 10.81
N ALA A 217 3.11 11.66 10.58
CA ALA A 217 1.66 11.80 10.63
C ALA A 217 1.23 12.76 9.52
N ARG A 218 0.19 12.37 8.75
CA ARG A 218 -0.37 13.16 7.66
C ARG A 218 -1.90 13.02 7.60
N PRO A 219 -2.61 13.97 6.99
CA PRO A 219 -4.04 13.84 6.75
C PRO A 219 -4.37 12.56 5.97
N GLU A 220 -5.44 11.88 6.37
CA GLU A 220 -6.03 10.84 5.53
C GLU A 220 -6.85 11.53 4.41
N THR A 221 -6.56 11.22 3.15
CA THR A 221 -7.07 12.00 2.00
C THR A 221 -8.19 11.30 1.23
N VAL A 222 -8.36 9.99 1.38
CA VAL A 222 -9.31 9.20 0.58
C VAL A 222 -10.75 9.49 1.00
N TYR A 223 -11.04 9.41 2.31
CA TYR A 223 -12.38 9.62 2.84
C TYR A 223 -12.68 11.07 3.25
N ALA A 224 -11.67 11.94 3.32
CA ALA A 224 -11.90 13.37 3.52
C ALA A 224 -12.74 14.00 2.40
N ARG A 225 -12.82 13.35 1.21
CA ARG A 225 -13.52 13.81 0.01
C ARG A 225 -14.80 13.06 -0.31
N THR A 226 -15.10 11.97 0.40
CA THR A 226 -16.29 11.18 0.11
C THR A 226 -17.52 11.95 0.56
N ASP A 227 -18.44 12.22 -0.36
CA ASP A 227 -19.75 12.76 -0.03
C ASP A 227 -20.50 11.72 0.81
N GLU A 228 -20.68 12.00 2.10
CA GLU A 228 -21.37 11.12 3.07
C GLU A 228 -22.84 10.83 2.64
N ALA A 229 -23.35 11.53 1.64
CA ALA A 229 -24.73 11.39 1.16
C ALA A 229 -24.93 10.30 0.10
N LYS A 230 -23.86 9.68 -0.44
CA LYS A 230 -23.97 8.63 -1.46
C LYS A 230 -23.27 7.35 -1.05
N LEU A 231 -24.05 6.33 -0.75
CA LEU A 231 -23.56 4.97 -0.54
C LEU A 231 -23.77 4.18 -1.84
N GLU A 232 -22.69 3.83 -2.53
CA GLU A 232 -22.72 2.88 -3.64
C GLU A 232 -22.60 1.45 -3.09
N LEU A 233 -23.59 0.63 -3.34
CA LEU A 233 -23.60 -0.79 -2.94
C LEU A 233 -23.50 -1.66 -4.20
N TYR A 234 -22.42 -2.41 -4.29
CA TYR A 234 -22.23 -3.38 -5.34
C TYR A 234 -22.76 -4.74 -4.87
N LEU A 235 -23.69 -5.32 -5.59
CA LEU A 235 -24.38 -6.55 -5.20
C LEU A 235 -24.38 -7.56 -6.34
N MET A 236 -23.83 -8.75 -6.11
CA MET A 236 -24.13 -9.94 -6.90
C MET A 236 -25.29 -10.69 -6.26
N GLU A 237 -26.10 -11.31 -7.09
CA GLU A 237 -27.23 -12.14 -6.58
C GLU A 237 -26.69 -13.23 -5.62
N PRO A 238 -27.19 -13.32 -4.38
CA PRO A 238 -26.68 -14.25 -3.37
C PRO A 238 -26.73 -15.72 -3.82
N ALA A 239 -27.77 -16.12 -4.57
CA ALA A 239 -27.89 -17.46 -5.12
C ALA A 239 -26.78 -17.77 -6.15
N LEU A 240 -26.40 -16.78 -6.97
CA LEU A 240 -25.28 -16.90 -7.92
C LEU A 240 -23.94 -17.04 -7.18
N VAL A 241 -23.69 -16.22 -6.17
CA VAL A 241 -22.46 -16.27 -5.36
C VAL A 241 -22.32 -17.65 -4.70
N GLU A 242 -23.39 -18.16 -4.09
CA GLU A 242 -23.39 -19.49 -3.46
C GLU A 242 -23.17 -20.61 -4.49
N GLN A 243 -23.80 -20.50 -5.65
CA GLN A 243 -23.57 -21.43 -6.75
C GLN A 243 -22.11 -21.43 -7.21
N LEU A 244 -21.49 -20.27 -7.43
CA LEU A 244 -20.11 -20.15 -7.87
C LEU A 244 -19.14 -20.76 -6.85
N LYS A 245 -19.34 -20.49 -5.56
CA LYS A 245 -18.55 -21.08 -4.47
C LYS A 245 -18.69 -22.61 -4.44
N ARG A 246 -19.91 -23.13 -4.54
CA ARG A 246 -20.18 -24.57 -4.52
C ARG A 246 -19.65 -25.32 -5.74
N THR A 247 -19.65 -24.69 -6.93
CA THR A 247 -19.21 -25.33 -8.18
C THR A 247 -17.71 -25.21 -8.44
N GLY A 248 -16.93 -24.68 -7.48
CA GLY A 248 -15.48 -24.53 -7.63
C GLY A 248 -15.06 -23.45 -8.64
N LYS A 249 -15.93 -22.47 -8.88
CA LYS A 249 -15.65 -21.34 -9.79
C LYS A 249 -14.87 -20.20 -9.10
N VAL A 250 -14.49 -20.34 -7.85
CA VAL A 250 -13.58 -19.43 -7.15
C VAL A 250 -12.15 -19.79 -7.55
N LEU A 251 -11.52 -18.94 -8.35
CA LEU A 251 -10.15 -19.13 -8.82
C LEU A 251 -9.13 -18.76 -7.76
N ALA A 252 -9.37 -17.68 -7.03
CA ALA A 252 -8.47 -17.19 -5.98
C ALA A 252 -9.23 -16.32 -4.96
N THR A 253 -8.62 -16.15 -3.78
CA THR A 253 -9.13 -15.33 -2.68
C THR A 253 -8.01 -14.53 -2.04
N GLY A 254 -8.35 -13.38 -1.50
CA GLY A 254 -7.43 -12.49 -0.77
C GLY A 254 -8.20 -11.51 0.10
N GLN A 255 -7.54 -10.49 0.61
CA GLN A 255 -8.20 -9.42 1.38
C GLN A 255 -8.89 -8.44 0.42
N ALA A 256 -10.15 -8.15 0.68
CA ALA A 256 -10.91 -7.14 -0.06
C ALA A 256 -10.44 -5.72 0.28
N VAL A 257 -10.34 -4.87 -0.74
CA VAL A 257 -10.07 -3.43 -0.64
C VAL A 257 -11.12 -2.69 -1.46
N GLY A 258 -11.82 -1.76 -0.82
CA GLY A 258 -13.01 -1.14 -1.39
C GLY A 258 -14.17 -2.16 -1.50
N LYS A 259 -15.40 -1.70 -1.40
CA LYS A 259 -16.58 -2.59 -1.43
C LYS A 259 -17.21 -2.66 -2.82
N ARG A 260 -16.36 -2.78 -3.86
CA ARG A 260 -16.79 -2.75 -5.26
C ARG A 260 -16.59 -4.10 -5.95
N ILE A 261 -17.15 -4.22 -7.13
CA ILE A 261 -17.00 -5.39 -8.02
C ILE A 261 -16.39 -4.89 -9.33
N GLY A 262 -15.43 -5.62 -9.85
CA GLY A 262 -14.82 -5.34 -11.14
C GLY A 262 -14.83 -6.58 -12.04
N THR A 263 -14.99 -6.37 -13.34
CA THR A 263 -14.99 -7.45 -14.32
C THR A 263 -14.00 -7.13 -15.45
N GLY A 264 -13.33 -8.14 -15.97
CA GLY A 264 -12.38 -7.94 -17.05
C GLY A 264 -11.59 -9.19 -17.38
N ARG A 265 -10.58 -9.04 -18.23
CA ARG A 265 -9.64 -10.10 -18.55
C ARG A 265 -8.38 -9.97 -17.71
N VAL A 266 -7.91 -11.06 -17.20
CA VAL A 266 -6.67 -11.13 -16.43
C VAL A 266 -5.47 -10.69 -17.27
N ARG A 267 -4.66 -9.77 -16.73
CA ARG A 267 -3.36 -9.38 -17.26
C ARG A 267 -2.31 -9.56 -16.17
N THR A 268 -1.57 -10.65 -16.28
CA THR A 268 -0.55 -11.03 -15.30
C THR A 268 0.82 -10.54 -15.71
N TYR A 269 1.50 -9.85 -14.78
CA TYR A 269 2.88 -9.42 -14.91
C TYR A 269 3.67 -9.75 -13.64
N ARG A 270 4.87 -10.30 -13.79
CA ARG A 270 5.77 -10.59 -12.66
C ARG A 270 6.51 -9.35 -12.17
N SER A 271 6.78 -8.40 -13.07
CA SER A 271 7.47 -7.16 -12.76
C SER A 271 7.06 -6.04 -13.73
N TYR A 272 7.27 -4.80 -13.34
CA TYR A 272 7.06 -3.66 -14.24
C TYR A 272 8.00 -3.69 -15.46
N GLY A 273 9.16 -4.35 -15.34
CA GLY A 273 10.07 -4.59 -16.46
C GLY A 273 9.38 -5.32 -17.62
N GLU A 274 8.55 -6.33 -17.35
CA GLU A 274 7.77 -7.02 -18.40
C GLU A 274 6.80 -6.08 -19.13
N VAL A 275 6.21 -5.13 -18.42
CA VAL A 275 5.34 -4.10 -19.01
C VAL A 275 6.14 -3.23 -19.97
N LEU A 276 7.34 -2.77 -19.55
CA LEU A 276 8.22 -1.95 -20.38
C LEU A 276 8.70 -2.70 -21.62
N ASP A 277 9.05 -3.97 -21.50
CA ASP A 277 9.48 -4.80 -22.63
C ASP A 277 8.35 -4.99 -23.64
N ARG A 278 7.13 -5.26 -23.19
CA ARG A 278 5.94 -5.31 -24.06
C ARG A 278 5.66 -3.96 -24.72
N LYS A 279 5.76 -2.85 -23.98
CA LYS A 279 5.62 -1.49 -24.55
C LYS A 279 6.65 -1.24 -25.64
N ARG A 280 7.92 -1.63 -25.44
CA ARG A 280 8.98 -1.50 -26.46
C ARG A 280 8.69 -2.34 -27.70
N ALA A 281 8.31 -3.61 -27.51
CA ALA A 281 7.97 -4.51 -28.62
C ALA A 281 6.79 -3.98 -29.45
N MET A 282 5.76 -3.48 -28.77
CA MET A 282 4.58 -2.91 -29.42
C MET A 282 4.94 -1.61 -30.20
N ARG A 283 5.70 -0.69 -29.61
CA ARG A 283 6.18 0.53 -30.29
C ARG A 283 7.00 0.20 -31.53
N LYS A 284 7.86 -0.83 -31.48
CA LYS A 284 8.64 -1.28 -32.64
C LYS A 284 7.74 -1.72 -33.78
N ARG A 285 6.71 -2.54 -33.52
CA ARG A 285 5.76 -2.99 -34.55
C ARG A 285 4.98 -1.84 -35.18
N VAL A 286 4.53 -0.88 -34.36
CA VAL A 286 3.85 0.32 -34.86
C VAL A 286 4.81 1.16 -35.75
N ALA A 287 6.08 1.29 -35.37
CA ALA A 287 7.09 1.97 -36.17
C ALA A 287 7.39 1.24 -37.48
N GLU A 288 7.21 -0.09 -37.53
CA GLU A 288 7.28 -0.92 -38.73
C GLU A 288 6.02 -0.85 -39.60
N GLY A 289 5.01 -0.04 -39.21
CA GLY A 289 3.78 0.20 -39.99
C GLY A 289 2.62 -0.71 -39.64
N VAL A 290 2.73 -1.56 -38.60
CA VAL A 290 1.62 -2.41 -38.12
C VAL A 290 0.64 -1.52 -37.35
N ARG A 291 -0.65 -1.55 -37.73
CA ARG A 291 -1.68 -0.81 -37.00
C ARG A 291 -1.97 -1.48 -35.65
N MET A 292 -2.35 -0.69 -34.65
CA MET A 292 -2.66 -1.20 -33.30
C MET A 292 -3.70 -2.31 -33.28
N GLU A 293 -4.73 -2.19 -34.14
CA GLU A 293 -5.80 -3.18 -34.26
C GLU A 293 -5.31 -4.54 -34.82
N GLU A 294 -4.22 -4.53 -35.57
CA GLU A 294 -3.61 -5.74 -36.18
C GLU A 294 -2.64 -6.43 -35.18
N ILE A 295 -2.29 -5.79 -34.07
CA ILE A 295 -1.50 -6.43 -33.02
C ILE A 295 -2.40 -7.39 -32.25
N PRO A 296 -2.09 -8.71 -32.20
CA PRO A 296 -2.86 -9.68 -31.44
C PRO A 296 -3.05 -9.23 -29.99
N PHE A 297 -4.25 -9.47 -29.46
CA PHE A 297 -4.63 -9.01 -28.11
C PHE A 297 -3.64 -9.48 -27.02
N GLU A 298 -3.12 -10.70 -27.15
CA GLU A 298 -2.13 -11.32 -26.27
C GLU A 298 -0.81 -10.54 -26.20
N GLN A 299 -0.48 -9.81 -27.27
CA GLN A 299 0.75 -9.04 -27.41
C GLN A 299 0.58 -7.56 -27.02
N ARG A 300 -0.66 -7.11 -26.81
CA ARG A 300 -0.92 -5.77 -26.30
C ARG A 300 -0.52 -5.69 -24.84
N VAL A 301 -0.15 -4.51 -24.40
CA VAL A 301 0.32 -4.31 -23.01
C VAL A 301 -0.81 -4.47 -22.01
N PHE A 302 -1.79 -3.58 -22.08
CA PHE A 302 -2.90 -3.49 -21.15
C PHE A 302 -4.00 -2.67 -21.81
N GLU A 303 -5.24 -3.06 -21.63
CA GLU A 303 -6.37 -2.30 -22.14
C GLU A 303 -7.26 -1.80 -21.01
N PRO A 304 -7.90 -0.62 -21.16
CA PRO A 304 -8.86 -0.17 -20.18
C PRO A 304 -9.93 -1.22 -19.90
N GLY A 305 -10.14 -1.53 -18.61
CA GLY A 305 -11.07 -2.56 -18.17
C GLY A 305 -10.44 -3.96 -17.97
N ASP A 306 -9.15 -4.14 -18.27
CA ASP A 306 -8.45 -5.36 -17.87
C ASP A 306 -8.27 -5.46 -16.35
N VAL A 307 -8.12 -6.67 -15.83
CA VAL A 307 -7.80 -6.95 -14.41
C VAL A 307 -6.28 -7.06 -14.27
N LEU A 308 -5.68 -6.13 -13.56
CA LEU A 308 -4.24 -6.13 -13.31
C LEU A 308 -3.87 -7.15 -12.23
N VAL A 309 -3.01 -8.12 -12.58
CA VAL A 309 -2.51 -9.14 -11.66
C VAL A 309 -0.99 -9.07 -11.58
N THR A 310 -0.43 -8.95 -10.36
CA THR A 310 1.01 -8.87 -10.14
C THR A 310 1.42 -9.37 -8.75
N GLU A 311 2.72 -9.55 -8.53
CA GLU A 311 3.28 -9.86 -7.21
C GLU A 311 2.96 -8.77 -6.19
N MET A 312 3.26 -7.53 -6.55
CA MET A 312 3.03 -6.30 -5.78
C MET A 312 3.11 -5.11 -6.72
N THR A 313 2.64 -3.95 -6.28
CA THR A 313 2.74 -2.70 -7.04
C THR A 313 3.72 -1.73 -6.40
N THR A 314 4.35 -0.93 -7.24
CA THR A 314 5.14 0.26 -6.89
C THR A 314 4.53 1.46 -7.60
N PRO A 315 4.91 2.71 -7.30
CA PRO A 315 4.36 3.89 -7.97
C PRO A 315 4.41 3.85 -9.51
N ASP A 316 5.39 3.16 -10.09
CA ASP A 316 5.49 3.01 -11.56
C ASP A 316 4.28 2.29 -12.20
N TRP A 317 3.50 1.54 -11.40
CA TRP A 317 2.32 0.83 -11.88
C TRP A 317 1.07 1.70 -12.03
N GLU A 318 1.07 2.90 -11.46
CA GLU A 318 -0.10 3.79 -11.43
C GLU A 318 -0.77 3.98 -12.81
N PRO A 319 -0.02 4.17 -13.93
CA PRO A 319 -0.65 4.35 -15.24
C PRO A 319 -1.45 3.14 -15.71
N LEU A 320 -1.11 1.93 -15.25
CA LEU A 320 -1.88 0.71 -15.53
C LEU A 320 -3.03 0.57 -14.53
N MET A 321 -2.76 0.84 -13.26
CA MET A 321 -3.76 0.75 -12.19
C MET A 321 -4.97 1.64 -12.47
N LYS A 322 -4.77 2.87 -12.96
CA LYS A 322 -5.84 3.80 -13.36
C LYS A 322 -6.75 3.28 -14.47
N GLN A 323 -6.26 2.38 -15.30
CA GLN A 323 -7.02 1.80 -16.41
C GLN A 323 -7.67 0.46 -16.04
N ALA A 324 -7.28 -0.12 -14.91
CA ALA A 324 -7.74 -1.43 -14.49
C ALA A 324 -9.19 -1.38 -14.00
N SER A 325 -9.97 -2.41 -14.31
CA SER A 325 -11.28 -2.65 -13.70
C SER A 325 -11.14 -3.22 -12.28
N MET A 326 -10.01 -3.85 -11.99
CA MET A 326 -9.64 -4.43 -10.69
C MET A 326 -8.14 -4.63 -10.60
N ILE A 327 -7.62 -4.59 -9.38
CA ILE A 327 -6.21 -4.87 -9.07
C ILE A 327 -6.14 -6.10 -8.19
N VAL A 328 -5.24 -7.04 -8.51
CA VAL A 328 -5.00 -8.25 -7.72
C VAL A 328 -3.51 -8.36 -7.45
N THR A 329 -3.12 -8.44 -6.17
CA THR A 329 -1.72 -8.62 -5.79
C THR A 329 -1.52 -9.85 -4.95
N ARG A 330 -0.41 -10.57 -5.19
CA ARG A 330 -0.05 -11.74 -4.39
C ARG A 330 0.39 -11.36 -2.97
N LYS A 331 1.10 -10.26 -2.84
CA LYS A 331 1.60 -9.71 -1.59
C LYS A 331 0.88 -8.41 -1.21
N GLY A 332 1.05 -8.01 0.04
CA GLY A 332 0.51 -6.79 0.59
C GLY A 332 -0.76 -7.02 1.40
N GLY A 333 -1.16 -6.00 2.13
CA GLY A 333 -2.37 -5.93 2.93
C GLY A 333 -3.18 -4.67 2.61
N ARG A 334 -4.20 -4.38 3.40
CA ARG A 334 -5.09 -3.22 3.22
C ARG A 334 -4.39 -1.86 3.32
N THR A 335 -3.14 -1.83 3.76
CA THR A 335 -2.30 -0.62 3.88
C THR A 335 -1.18 -0.55 2.84
N SER A 336 -1.13 -1.51 1.91
CA SER A 336 -0.13 -1.55 0.84
C SER A 336 -0.37 -0.46 -0.21
N HIS A 337 0.65 -0.14 -1.00
CA HIS A 337 0.55 0.78 -2.14
C HIS A 337 -0.62 0.42 -3.08
N ALA A 338 -0.79 -0.86 -3.42
CA ALA A 338 -1.93 -1.31 -4.23
C ALA A 338 -3.28 -0.91 -3.61
N ALA A 339 -3.42 -1.08 -2.30
CA ALA A 339 -4.65 -0.79 -1.58
C ALA A 339 -4.93 0.72 -1.47
N ILE A 340 -3.90 1.53 -1.20
CA ILE A 340 -4.01 2.99 -1.11
C ILE A 340 -4.46 3.56 -2.46
N ILE A 341 -3.75 3.22 -3.53
CA ILE A 341 -4.04 3.71 -4.88
C ILE A 341 -5.40 3.20 -5.39
N ALA A 342 -5.76 1.94 -5.09
CA ALA A 342 -7.07 1.40 -5.44
C ALA A 342 -8.22 2.22 -4.81
N ARG A 343 -8.09 2.61 -3.54
CA ARG A 343 -9.07 3.48 -2.87
C ARG A 343 -9.10 4.87 -3.48
N GLU A 344 -7.95 5.46 -3.73
CA GLU A 344 -7.83 6.81 -4.32
C GLU A 344 -8.53 6.88 -5.69
N PHE A 345 -8.40 5.84 -6.50
CA PHE A 345 -9.06 5.78 -7.82
C PHE A 345 -10.45 5.14 -7.80
N GLY A 346 -10.92 4.66 -6.66
CA GLY A 346 -12.20 3.98 -6.55
C GLY A 346 -12.26 2.65 -7.30
N ILE A 347 -11.15 1.95 -7.42
CA ILE A 347 -11.01 0.66 -8.11
C ILE A 347 -11.02 -0.45 -7.06
N PRO A 348 -11.79 -1.56 -7.24
CA PRO A 348 -11.70 -2.69 -6.32
C PRO A 348 -10.32 -3.34 -6.40
N ALA A 349 -9.77 -3.75 -5.24
CA ALA A 349 -8.55 -4.52 -5.23
C ALA A 349 -8.63 -5.73 -4.29
N ILE A 350 -7.98 -6.82 -4.68
CA ILE A 350 -7.80 -8.03 -3.86
C ILE A 350 -6.31 -8.18 -3.58
N VAL A 351 -5.91 -7.95 -2.34
CA VAL A 351 -4.50 -7.97 -1.93
C VAL A 351 -4.17 -9.18 -1.06
N GLY A 352 -2.90 -9.56 -0.99
CA GLY A 352 -2.50 -10.76 -0.24
C GLY A 352 -3.08 -12.05 -0.80
N CYS A 353 -3.38 -12.09 -2.10
CA CYS A 353 -3.97 -13.23 -2.79
C CYS A 353 -2.89 -14.24 -3.15
N ALA A 354 -2.69 -15.27 -2.33
CA ALA A 354 -1.60 -16.23 -2.47
C ALA A 354 -1.53 -16.89 -3.87
N ARG A 355 -2.70 -17.12 -4.49
CA ARG A 355 -2.84 -17.74 -5.81
C ARG A 355 -2.94 -16.74 -6.97
N ALA A 356 -2.71 -15.45 -6.75
CA ALA A 356 -2.83 -14.42 -7.79
C ALA A 356 -2.05 -14.78 -9.06
N MET A 357 -0.79 -15.22 -8.90
CA MET A 357 0.11 -15.53 -10.02
C MET A 357 -0.20 -16.85 -10.74
N GLU A 358 -1.17 -17.63 -10.24
CA GLU A 358 -1.69 -18.85 -10.89
C GLU A 358 -2.87 -18.52 -11.82
N LEU A 359 -3.41 -17.31 -11.78
CA LEU A 359 -4.48 -16.88 -12.67
C LEU A 359 -3.99 -16.86 -14.12
N GLU A 360 -4.69 -17.60 -14.96
CA GLU A 360 -4.33 -17.71 -16.37
C GLU A 360 -4.58 -16.37 -17.08
N ASN A 361 -3.58 -15.90 -17.82
CA ASN A 361 -3.65 -14.64 -18.55
C ASN A 361 -4.77 -14.68 -19.60
N LEU A 362 -5.49 -13.57 -19.74
CA LEU A 362 -6.66 -13.38 -20.62
C LEU A 362 -7.94 -14.09 -20.19
N THR A 363 -7.95 -14.85 -19.11
CA THR A 363 -9.18 -15.43 -18.57
C THR A 363 -10.14 -14.31 -18.19
N PRO A 364 -11.40 -14.34 -18.64
CA PRO A 364 -12.43 -13.42 -18.16
C PRO A 364 -12.77 -13.76 -16.71
N VAL A 365 -12.82 -12.75 -15.85
CA VAL A 365 -13.11 -12.93 -14.41
C VAL A 365 -14.02 -11.84 -13.89
N THR A 366 -14.72 -12.15 -12.82
CA THR A 366 -15.40 -11.21 -11.95
C THR A 366 -14.73 -11.23 -10.59
N GLY A 367 -14.22 -10.11 -10.14
CA GLY A 367 -13.68 -9.98 -8.80
C GLY A 367 -14.61 -9.19 -7.91
N SER A 368 -14.94 -9.75 -6.76
CA SER A 368 -15.85 -9.16 -5.79
C SER A 368 -15.11 -8.81 -4.50
N CYS A 369 -15.20 -7.55 -4.11
CA CYS A 369 -14.80 -7.03 -2.80
C CYS A 369 -16.03 -6.67 -1.94
N ALA A 370 -17.24 -7.05 -2.37
CA ALA A 370 -18.51 -6.69 -1.73
C ALA A 370 -19.01 -7.74 -0.72
N GLU A 371 -18.28 -8.83 -0.49
CA GLU A 371 -18.71 -9.99 0.29
C GLU A 371 -18.06 -10.02 1.70
N GLY A 372 -17.77 -8.88 2.28
CA GLY A 372 -17.14 -8.74 3.58
C GLY A 372 -15.64 -8.41 3.50
N ASP A 373 -14.83 -9.01 4.36
CA ASP A 373 -13.39 -8.75 4.44
C ASP A 373 -12.58 -9.54 3.41
N ASP A 374 -13.16 -10.61 2.87
CA ASP A 374 -12.53 -11.43 1.84
C ASP A 374 -12.95 -10.97 0.44
N GLY A 375 -11.96 -10.91 -0.45
CA GLY A 375 -12.16 -10.69 -1.87
C GLY A 375 -12.10 -12.02 -2.63
N PHE A 376 -13.00 -12.19 -3.59
CA PHE A 376 -13.13 -13.41 -4.39
C PHE A 376 -12.95 -13.12 -5.87
N ILE A 377 -12.22 -14.00 -6.57
CA ILE A 377 -12.09 -13.96 -8.02
C ILE A 377 -12.84 -15.16 -8.59
N TYR A 378 -13.92 -14.87 -9.29
CA TYR A 378 -14.77 -15.86 -9.94
C TYR A 378 -14.42 -16.01 -11.42
N GLU A 379 -14.42 -17.24 -11.92
CA GLU A 379 -14.28 -17.54 -13.35
C GLU A 379 -15.50 -17.02 -14.12
N GLY A 380 -15.25 -16.25 -15.18
CA GLY A 380 -16.28 -15.67 -16.04
C GLY A 380 -16.72 -14.27 -15.66
N ILE A 381 -17.47 -13.65 -16.56
CA ILE A 381 -18.10 -12.33 -16.34
C ILE A 381 -19.51 -12.56 -15.81
N HIS A 382 -19.78 -12.08 -14.62
CA HIS A 382 -21.06 -12.22 -13.94
C HIS A 382 -21.75 -10.87 -13.76
N PRO A 383 -23.09 -10.80 -13.83
CA PRO A 383 -23.83 -9.57 -13.60
C PRO A 383 -23.79 -9.17 -12.12
N PHE A 384 -23.81 -7.87 -11.88
CA PHE A 384 -23.97 -7.26 -10.55
C PHE A 384 -24.76 -5.95 -10.68
N GLU A 385 -25.32 -5.49 -9.59
CA GLU A 385 -26.04 -4.21 -9.45
C GLU A 385 -25.21 -3.21 -8.64
N ILE A 386 -25.43 -1.90 -8.92
CA ILE A 386 -24.80 -0.80 -8.20
C ILE A 386 -25.90 0.06 -7.59
#